data_15bfe37c90782a965e9c911e3c8c7d8e
#
_entry.id   15bfe37c90782a965e9c911e3c8c7d8e
#
_cell.length_a   1.000
_cell.length_b   1.000
_cell.length_c   1.000
_cell.angle_alpha   90.00
_cell.angle_beta   90.00
_cell.angle_gamma   90.00
#
_symmetry.space_group_name_H-M   'P 1'
#
loop_
_entity.id
_entity.type
_entity.pdbx_description
1 polymer ?
#
loop_
_entity_poly.entity_id
_entity_poly.type
_entity_poly.pdbx_seq_one_letter_code
_entity_poly.pdbx_strand_id
1 'polypeptide(L)'
;MQSKDLLQLAEQYGSPLYVYDAAKIQSQYNRLSKAFSKVNKLRINYAMKALSNVAILQLLREMGSGLDTVSIQEVMLGLHAGYEPDKIFYTPNGVSLEEIEEVNALGVQINIDNLSILEQFGTKYPHVPVCIRINPHVMAGGNANISVGHIDSKFGISVHQLPHLVRIVENTKMNIVGIHMHTGSDILDIEVFLYAAEILFDAAKSFKNLEFLDFGSGFKVPYKKDDIETDIEELGKKLSKRFNAFCVEYGKELTLIFEPGKFLVSEAGYFLAKVNVVKQTTSTVFAGIDSGFNHLIRPMFYGSQHHIENISHPKGKERFYSVVGYICETDTFANNRRISEIKEGDILSFRNAGAYCFSMASNYNSRYKPAEVLWMNGEGHLIRAHETFEDLLKNQIPLATTVDAV
;
A
#
# COMPACT_ATOMS: atom_id res chain seq x y z
N MET A 1 -14.55 -12.93 -6.94
CA MET A 1 -14.86 -14.27 -6.35
C MET A 1 -16.32 -14.35 -5.94
N GLN A 2 -16.92 -15.55 -5.96
CA GLN A 2 -18.29 -15.79 -5.51
C GLN A 2 -18.33 -16.17 -4.03
N SER A 3 -19.49 -15.96 -3.36
CA SER A 3 -19.65 -16.30 -1.93
C SER A 3 -19.36 -17.77 -1.63
N LYS A 4 -19.72 -18.70 -2.55
CA LYS A 4 -19.44 -20.13 -2.39
C LYS A 4 -17.94 -20.45 -2.31
N ASP A 5 -17.12 -19.74 -3.13
CA ASP A 5 -15.67 -19.96 -3.16
C ASP A 5 -15.05 -19.49 -1.84
N LEU A 6 -15.49 -18.32 -1.33
CA LEU A 6 -15.05 -17.77 -0.05
C LEU A 6 -15.45 -18.65 1.13
N LEU A 7 -16.68 -19.21 1.12
CA LEU A 7 -17.12 -20.16 2.16
C LEU A 7 -16.28 -21.42 2.15
N GLN A 8 -16.01 -22.01 1.00
CA GLN A 8 -15.14 -23.17 0.86
C GLN A 8 -13.73 -22.90 1.44
N LEU A 9 -13.16 -21.72 1.15
CA LEU A 9 -11.85 -21.34 1.70
C LEU A 9 -11.89 -21.15 3.22
N ALA A 10 -12.96 -20.56 3.76
CA ALA A 10 -13.14 -20.43 5.21
C ALA A 10 -13.29 -21.78 5.89
N GLU A 11 -13.97 -22.75 5.26
CA GLU A 11 -14.08 -24.12 5.76
C GLU A 11 -12.73 -24.85 5.72
N GLN A 12 -11.98 -24.68 4.64
CA GLN A 12 -10.69 -25.36 4.42
C GLN A 12 -9.55 -24.80 5.29
N TYR A 13 -9.47 -23.47 5.46
CA TYR A 13 -8.33 -22.81 6.10
C TYR A 13 -8.69 -22.16 7.45
N GLY A 14 -9.95 -22.21 7.86
CA GLY A 14 -10.43 -21.61 9.10
C GLY A 14 -10.74 -20.11 8.96
N SER A 15 -11.10 -19.49 10.11
CA SER A 15 -11.32 -18.06 10.25
C SER A 15 -10.65 -17.55 11.54
N PRO A 16 -10.30 -16.25 11.64
CA PRO A 16 -10.36 -15.25 10.56
C PRO A 16 -9.37 -15.54 9.45
N LEU A 17 -9.64 -15.10 8.19
CA LEU A 17 -8.87 -15.44 7.01
C LEU A 17 -8.77 -14.26 6.05
N TYR A 18 -7.58 -14.00 5.50
CA TYR A 18 -7.42 -13.12 4.34
C TYR A 18 -7.38 -13.93 3.05
N VAL A 19 -8.12 -13.47 2.04
CA VAL A 19 -8.14 -14.08 0.71
C VAL A 19 -7.86 -13.01 -0.33
N TYR A 20 -6.95 -13.30 -1.26
CA TYR A 20 -6.61 -12.38 -2.36
C TYR A 20 -6.91 -13.01 -3.71
N ASP A 21 -7.60 -12.29 -4.58
CA ASP A 21 -7.95 -12.70 -5.94
C ASP A 21 -6.86 -12.29 -6.92
N ALA A 22 -6.06 -13.25 -7.38
CA ALA A 22 -4.98 -13.03 -8.33
C ALA A 22 -5.47 -12.39 -9.64
N ALA A 23 -6.63 -12.81 -10.16
CA ALA A 23 -7.18 -12.28 -11.40
C ALA A 23 -7.56 -10.79 -11.26
N LYS A 24 -8.04 -10.37 -10.08
CA LYS A 24 -8.32 -8.94 -9.82
C LYS A 24 -7.04 -8.12 -9.76
N ILE A 25 -5.96 -8.62 -9.12
CA ILE A 25 -4.65 -7.97 -9.11
C ILE A 25 -4.14 -7.78 -10.54
N GLN A 26 -4.19 -8.85 -11.35
CA GLN A 26 -3.77 -8.82 -12.75
C GLN A 26 -4.59 -7.82 -13.56
N SER A 27 -5.92 -7.80 -13.36
CA SER A 27 -6.81 -6.87 -14.03
C SER A 27 -6.47 -5.41 -13.73
N GLN A 28 -6.19 -5.07 -12.47
CA GLN A 28 -5.85 -3.70 -12.07
C GLN A 28 -4.48 -3.27 -12.62
N TYR A 29 -3.48 -4.16 -12.59
CA TYR A 29 -2.19 -3.89 -13.21
C TYR A 29 -2.30 -3.63 -14.71
N ASN A 30 -3.02 -4.49 -15.41
CA ASN A 30 -3.24 -4.36 -16.85
C ASN A 30 -4.05 -3.10 -17.20
N ARG A 31 -5.04 -2.74 -16.38
CA ARG A 31 -5.83 -1.51 -16.53
C ARG A 31 -4.93 -0.27 -16.47
N LEU A 32 -4.07 -0.19 -15.46
CA LEU A 32 -3.13 0.93 -15.32
C LEU A 32 -2.14 0.96 -16.49
N SER A 33 -1.53 -0.16 -16.81
CA SER A 33 -0.58 -0.26 -17.92
C SER A 33 -1.22 0.15 -19.26
N LYS A 34 -2.46 -0.27 -19.51
CA LYS A 34 -3.22 0.09 -20.73
C LYS A 34 -3.56 1.58 -20.78
N ALA A 35 -3.93 2.18 -19.66
CA ALA A 35 -4.27 3.61 -19.60
C ALA A 35 -3.10 4.50 -20.04
N PHE A 36 -1.87 4.08 -19.74
CA PHE A 36 -0.64 4.79 -20.11
C PHE A 36 0.11 4.20 -21.33
N SER A 37 -0.54 3.38 -22.13
CA SER A 37 0.06 2.73 -23.30
C SER A 37 0.57 3.68 -24.40
N LYS A 38 0.26 4.97 -24.33
CA LYS A 38 0.76 6.02 -25.22
C LYS A 38 2.11 6.59 -24.79
N VAL A 39 2.63 6.19 -23.64
CA VAL A 39 3.98 6.52 -23.18
C VAL A 39 4.93 5.42 -23.65
N ASN A 40 6.03 5.79 -24.28
CA ASN A 40 6.97 4.80 -24.84
C ASN A 40 7.67 3.97 -23.76
N LYS A 41 7.99 4.60 -22.61
CA LYS A 41 8.67 3.95 -21.47
C LYS A 41 7.83 4.14 -20.21
N LEU A 42 7.02 3.14 -19.89
CA LEU A 42 6.24 3.06 -18.66
C LEU A 42 6.85 2.02 -17.72
N ARG A 43 6.96 2.35 -16.44
CA ARG A 43 7.30 1.43 -15.37
C ARG A 43 6.27 1.56 -14.24
N ILE A 44 5.84 0.44 -13.70
CA ILE A 44 4.96 0.38 -12.54
C ILE A 44 5.75 -0.30 -11.42
N ASN A 45 6.03 0.43 -10.33
CA ASN A 45 6.65 -0.09 -9.12
C ASN A 45 5.54 -0.35 -8.10
N TYR A 46 5.36 -1.58 -7.69
CA TYR A 46 4.37 -1.89 -6.66
C TYR A 46 4.81 -1.37 -5.29
N ALA A 47 4.00 -0.51 -4.65
CA ALA A 47 4.25 -0.06 -3.28
C ALA A 47 3.93 -1.18 -2.29
N MET A 48 4.94 -1.98 -1.95
CA MET A 48 4.76 -3.24 -1.21
C MET A 48 4.30 -3.07 0.23
N LYS A 49 4.43 -1.87 0.80
CA LYS A 49 3.83 -1.51 2.12
C LYS A 49 2.32 -1.79 2.18
N ALA A 50 1.64 -1.80 1.05
CA ALA A 50 0.21 -2.11 0.98
C ALA A 50 -0.08 -3.57 1.33
N LEU A 51 0.73 -4.51 0.81
CA LEU A 51 0.66 -5.95 1.08
C LEU A 51 1.99 -6.60 0.68
N SER A 52 2.80 -6.97 1.67
CA SER A 52 4.19 -7.45 1.50
C SER A 52 4.35 -8.97 1.50
N ASN A 53 3.27 -9.74 1.29
CA ASN A 53 3.36 -11.19 1.20
C ASN A 53 4.18 -11.63 -0.02
N VAL A 54 5.16 -12.52 0.17
CA VAL A 54 6.12 -12.95 -0.87
C VAL A 54 5.43 -13.49 -2.13
N ALA A 55 4.35 -14.27 -1.98
CA ALA A 55 3.62 -14.80 -3.13
C ALA A 55 2.94 -13.69 -3.97
N ILE A 56 2.46 -12.62 -3.32
CA ILE A 56 1.92 -11.44 -4.01
C ILE A 56 3.03 -10.68 -4.73
N LEU A 57 4.20 -10.53 -4.09
CA LEU A 57 5.36 -9.90 -4.73
C LEU A 57 5.80 -10.68 -5.97
N GLN A 58 5.87 -12.02 -5.88
CA GLN A 58 6.20 -12.89 -7.01
C GLN A 58 5.18 -12.78 -8.15
N LEU A 59 3.88 -12.77 -7.85
CA LEU A 59 2.82 -12.57 -8.84
C LEU A 59 3.01 -11.26 -9.60
N LEU A 60 3.28 -10.15 -8.89
CA LEU A 60 3.47 -8.84 -9.51
C LEU A 60 4.78 -8.76 -10.29
N ARG A 61 5.86 -9.42 -9.81
CA ARG A 61 7.12 -9.54 -10.55
C ARG A 61 6.93 -10.23 -11.89
N GLU A 62 6.19 -11.33 -11.94
CA GLU A 62 5.89 -12.06 -13.18
C GLU A 62 5.10 -11.21 -14.19
N MET A 63 4.37 -10.21 -13.70
CA MET A 63 3.70 -9.23 -14.55
C MET A 63 4.63 -8.10 -15.04
N GLY A 64 5.88 -8.07 -14.60
CA GLY A 64 6.87 -7.05 -14.98
C GLY A 64 6.88 -5.81 -14.06
N SER A 65 6.24 -5.87 -12.89
CA SER A 65 6.31 -4.80 -11.90
C SER A 65 7.72 -4.68 -11.31
N GLY A 66 8.17 -3.43 -11.06
CA GLY A 66 9.19 -3.16 -10.07
C GLY A 66 8.59 -3.07 -8.67
N LEU A 67 9.41 -2.67 -7.68
CA LEU A 67 8.98 -2.42 -6.30
C LEU A 67 9.30 -0.98 -5.86
N ASP A 68 8.38 -0.39 -5.10
CA ASP A 68 8.63 0.73 -4.17
C ASP A 68 8.70 0.19 -2.75
N THR A 69 9.82 0.47 -2.08
CA THR A 69 10.14 0.01 -0.72
C THR A 69 10.47 1.20 0.19
N VAL A 70 10.13 1.12 1.47
CA VAL A 70 10.30 2.22 2.42
C VAL A 70 11.21 1.88 3.61
N SER A 71 11.74 0.66 3.65
CA SER A 71 12.70 0.18 4.66
C SER A 71 13.66 -0.83 4.05
N ILE A 72 14.83 -1.01 4.66
CA ILE A 72 15.79 -2.04 4.24
C ILE A 72 15.17 -3.44 4.31
N GLN A 73 14.26 -3.71 5.26
CA GLN A 73 13.57 -4.99 5.38
C GLN A 73 12.64 -5.25 4.19
N GLU A 74 11.97 -4.22 3.67
CA GLU A 74 11.19 -4.34 2.43
C GLU A 74 12.10 -4.59 1.22
N VAL A 75 13.27 -3.94 1.13
CA VAL A 75 14.27 -4.24 0.09
C VAL A 75 14.68 -5.71 0.15
N MET A 76 15.04 -6.21 1.34
CA MET A 76 15.42 -7.61 1.54
C MET A 76 14.29 -8.59 1.17
N LEU A 77 13.05 -8.28 1.50
CA LEU A 77 11.89 -9.08 1.09
C LEU A 77 11.71 -9.07 -0.45
N GLY A 78 11.93 -7.93 -1.10
CA GLY A 78 11.91 -7.82 -2.55
C GLY A 78 12.96 -8.70 -3.22
N LEU A 79 14.20 -8.64 -2.74
CA LEU A 79 15.29 -9.50 -3.21
C LEU A 79 14.97 -10.98 -2.97
N HIS A 80 14.43 -11.33 -1.79
CA HIS A 80 13.99 -12.69 -1.47
C HIS A 80 12.86 -13.18 -2.38
N ALA A 81 11.95 -12.30 -2.80
CA ALA A 81 10.90 -12.61 -3.77
C ALA A 81 11.44 -12.76 -5.21
N GLY A 82 12.74 -12.54 -5.42
CA GLY A 82 13.44 -12.71 -6.68
C GLY A 82 13.42 -11.49 -7.59
N TYR A 83 13.18 -10.28 -7.06
CA TYR A 83 13.39 -9.06 -7.83
C TYR A 83 14.88 -8.77 -8.01
N GLU A 84 15.27 -8.39 -9.21
CA GLU A 84 16.61 -7.86 -9.46
C GLU A 84 16.77 -6.48 -8.79
N PRO A 85 17.97 -6.14 -8.29
CA PRO A 85 18.18 -4.86 -7.58
C PRO A 85 17.74 -3.62 -8.37
N ASP A 86 17.94 -3.58 -9.70
CA ASP A 86 17.55 -2.49 -10.59
C ASP A 86 16.03 -2.32 -10.72
N LYS A 87 15.25 -3.29 -10.25
CA LYS A 87 13.79 -3.27 -10.19
C LYS A 87 13.25 -2.76 -8.85
N ILE A 88 14.11 -2.50 -7.88
CA ILE A 88 13.71 -2.07 -6.54
C ILE A 88 14.08 -0.59 -6.36
N PHE A 89 13.08 0.22 -5.97
CA PHE A 89 13.26 1.60 -5.54
C PHE A 89 13.14 1.66 -4.03
N TYR A 90 14.09 2.34 -3.40
CA TYR A 90 14.09 2.59 -1.97
C TYR A 90 13.73 4.05 -1.72
N THR A 91 12.55 4.29 -1.21
CA THR A 91 11.94 5.61 -1.00
C THR A 91 11.65 5.82 0.50
N PRO A 92 12.70 5.94 1.35
CA PRO A 92 12.55 6.05 2.79
C PRO A 92 12.12 7.45 3.20
N ASN A 93 11.74 7.60 4.48
CA ASN A 93 11.55 8.89 5.12
C ASN A 93 12.03 8.84 6.56
N GLY A 94 12.88 9.81 6.95
CA GLY A 94 13.37 9.95 8.32
C GLY A 94 14.30 8.83 8.78
N VAL A 95 15.04 8.20 7.87
CA VAL A 95 16.04 7.16 8.16
C VAL A 95 17.42 7.78 8.32
N SER A 96 18.36 7.02 8.90
CA SER A 96 19.75 7.44 9.05
C SER A 96 20.54 7.30 7.73
N LEU A 97 21.70 7.97 7.66
CA LEU A 97 22.60 7.82 6.53
C LEU A 97 23.12 6.38 6.42
N GLU A 98 23.39 5.74 7.56
CA GLU A 98 23.86 4.36 7.64
C GLU A 98 22.91 3.38 6.97
N GLU A 99 21.58 3.51 7.19
CA GLU A 99 20.60 2.66 6.52
C GLU A 99 20.63 2.87 4.99
N ILE A 100 20.76 4.12 4.53
CA ILE A 100 20.90 4.42 3.10
C ILE A 100 22.17 3.82 2.51
N GLU A 101 23.29 3.84 3.26
CA GLU A 101 24.54 3.23 2.85
C GLU A 101 24.44 1.69 2.75
N GLU A 102 23.78 1.06 3.72
CA GLU A 102 23.49 -0.39 3.66
C GLU A 102 22.65 -0.75 2.43
N VAL A 103 21.62 0.05 2.15
CA VAL A 103 20.77 -0.17 0.97
C VAL A 103 21.54 0.11 -0.33
N ASN A 104 22.41 1.12 -0.36
CA ASN A 104 23.29 1.39 -1.50
C ASN A 104 24.17 0.18 -1.85
N ALA A 105 24.68 -0.52 -0.83
CA ALA A 105 25.47 -1.72 -1.03
C ALA A 105 24.68 -2.89 -1.66
N LEU A 106 23.35 -2.87 -1.60
CA LEU A 106 22.47 -3.84 -2.24
C LEU A 106 22.21 -3.52 -3.73
N GLY A 107 22.65 -2.37 -4.23
CA GLY A 107 22.57 -1.99 -5.65
C GLY A 107 21.18 -1.58 -6.13
N VAL A 108 20.27 -1.19 -5.23
CA VAL A 108 18.92 -0.72 -5.57
C VAL A 108 18.90 0.79 -5.86
N GLN A 109 17.86 1.26 -6.54
CA GLN A 109 17.70 2.69 -6.81
C GLN A 109 17.30 3.44 -5.54
N ILE A 110 18.12 4.42 -5.13
CA ILE A 110 17.88 5.24 -3.93
C ILE A 110 17.11 6.50 -4.31
N ASN A 111 16.11 6.84 -3.50
CA ASN A 111 15.37 8.08 -3.54
C ASN A 111 15.58 8.86 -2.23
N ILE A 112 16.09 10.09 -2.30
CA ILE A 112 16.43 10.92 -1.14
C ILE A 112 15.39 12.03 -0.99
N ASP A 113 14.88 12.22 0.23
CA ASP A 113 13.76 13.10 0.52
C ASP A 113 14.10 14.32 1.40
N ASN A 114 15.38 14.54 1.74
CA ASN A 114 15.79 15.68 2.55
C ASN A 114 17.21 16.19 2.19
N LEU A 115 17.45 17.48 2.45
CA LEU A 115 18.70 18.15 2.04
C LEU A 115 19.92 17.68 2.84
N SER A 116 19.76 17.38 4.14
CA SER A 116 20.88 16.96 5.01
C SER A 116 21.46 15.63 4.55
N ILE A 117 20.60 14.64 4.32
CA ILE A 117 21.05 13.33 3.80
C ILE A 117 21.60 13.47 2.38
N LEU A 118 20.96 14.30 1.54
CA LEU A 118 21.42 14.54 0.18
C LEU A 118 22.86 15.06 0.15
N GLU A 119 23.20 16.05 0.98
CA GLU A 119 24.55 16.62 1.05
C GLU A 119 25.56 15.61 1.59
N GLN A 120 25.22 14.89 2.66
CA GLN A 120 26.10 13.87 3.25
C GLN A 120 26.36 12.72 2.29
N PHE A 121 25.29 12.17 1.67
CA PHE A 121 25.40 11.07 0.73
C PHE A 121 26.17 11.49 -0.54
N GLY A 122 25.85 12.67 -1.09
CA GLY A 122 26.53 13.20 -2.27
C GLY A 122 28.00 13.49 -2.06
N THR A 123 28.40 13.96 -0.87
CA THR A 123 29.78 14.15 -0.52
C THR A 123 30.56 12.82 -0.49
N LYS A 124 29.93 11.77 0.01
CA LYS A 124 30.57 10.44 0.16
C LYS A 124 30.48 9.58 -1.10
N TYR A 125 29.37 9.69 -1.85
CA TYR A 125 29.04 8.83 -2.99
C TYR A 125 28.62 9.63 -4.24
N PRO A 126 29.43 10.57 -4.75
CA PRO A 126 29.03 11.47 -5.85
C PRO A 126 28.69 10.76 -7.16
N HIS A 127 29.21 9.55 -7.38
CA HIS A 127 29.01 8.79 -8.60
C HIS A 127 27.79 7.85 -8.57
N VAL A 128 27.17 7.68 -7.39
CA VAL A 128 25.96 6.83 -7.27
C VAL A 128 24.77 7.59 -7.86
N PRO A 129 24.05 6.98 -8.82
CA PRO A 129 22.85 7.61 -9.38
C PRO A 129 21.73 7.61 -8.35
N VAL A 130 21.16 8.78 -8.07
CA VAL A 130 20.08 8.94 -7.09
C VAL A 130 18.85 9.61 -7.70
N CYS A 131 17.68 9.30 -7.14
CA CYS A 131 16.45 10.02 -7.31
C CYS A 131 16.24 11.00 -6.15
N ILE A 132 15.53 12.10 -6.40
CA ILE A 132 15.19 13.09 -5.37
C ILE A 132 13.68 13.21 -5.26
N ARG A 133 13.16 13.10 -4.03
CA ARG A 133 11.73 13.32 -3.77
C ARG A 133 11.45 14.79 -3.53
N ILE A 134 10.63 15.39 -4.40
CA ILE A 134 10.15 16.76 -4.30
C ILE A 134 8.75 16.79 -3.69
N ASN A 135 8.50 17.69 -2.75
CA ASN A 135 7.16 18.04 -2.30
C ASN A 135 6.64 19.22 -3.12
N PRO A 136 5.66 19.04 -4.01
CA PRO A 136 5.12 20.09 -4.85
C PRO A 136 4.16 21.06 -4.10
N HIS A 137 3.86 20.80 -2.82
CA HIS A 137 2.87 21.55 -2.01
C HIS A 137 1.46 21.58 -2.60
N VAL A 138 1.09 20.51 -3.29
CA VAL A 138 -0.26 20.31 -3.82
C VAL A 138 -1.02 19.42 -2.86
N MET A 139 -2.09 19.95 -2.28
CA MET A 139 -2.98 19.15 -1.44
C MET A 139 -3.90 18.31 -2.31
N ALA A 140 -3.76 17.00 -2.21
CA ALA A 140 -4.61 16.03 -2.89
C ALA A 140 -5.16 15.02 -1.89
N GLY A 141 -6.42 14.56 -2.09
CA GLY A 141 -7.08 13.57 -1.24
C GLY A 141 -7.91 14.17 -0.10
N GLY A 142 -8.85 13.36 0.41
CA GLY A 142 -9.89 13.78 1.35
C GLY A 142 -9.60 13.56 2.84
N ASN A 143 -8.45 12.96 3.21
CA ASN A 143 -8.13 12.64 4.61
C ASN A 143 -6.78 13.25 4.98
N ALA A 144 -6.76 14.13 6.00
CA ALA A 144 -5.55 14.82 6.47
C ALA A 144 -4.42 13.87 6.90
N ASN A 145 -4.74 12.68 7.44
CA ASN A 145 -3.77 11.72 7.91
C ASN A 145 -2.97 11.02 6.77
N ILE A 146 -3.44 11.13 5.53
CA ILE A 146 -2.83 10.51 4.33
C ILE A 146 -2.52 11.54 3.24
N SER A 147 -2.67 12.83 3.50
CA SER A 147 -2.24 13.92 2.63
C SER A 147 -0.78 14.23 2.91
N VAL A 148 0.11 13.90 1.98
CA VAL A 148 1.57 14.08 2.12
C VAL A 148 2.12 15.27 1.33
N GLY A 149 1.31 15.92 0.51
CA GLY A 149 1.66 17.13 -0.25
C GLY A 149 1.45 18.44 0.51
N HIS A 150 1.14 18.40 1.82
CA HIS A 150 0.97 19.61 2.62
C HIS A 150 2.30 20.34 2.84
N ILE A 151 2.25 21.67 3.06
CA ILE A 151 3.45 22.48 3.27
C ILE A 151 4.24 22.04 4.52
N ASP A 152 3.54 21.61 5.58
CA ASP A 152 4.14 21.10 6.82
C ASP A 152 4.29 19.58 6.82
N SER A 153 4.33 18.97 5.64
CA SER A 153 4.57 17.53 5.51
C SER A 153 6.03 17.19 5.79
N LYS A 154 6.26 16.06 6.48
CA LYS A 154 7.60 15.53 6.70
C LYS A 154 8.24 14.94 5.44
N PHE A 155 7.47 14.78 4.35
CA PHE A 155 7.89 14.06 3.14
C PHE A 155 8.38 15.00 2.05
N GLY A 156 9.54 14.66 1.49
CA GLY A 156 10.10 15.31 0.32
C GLY A 156 10.74 16.67 0.59
N ILE A 157 11.65 17.07 -0.29
CA ILE A 157 12.25 18.40 -0.30
C ILE A 157 11.25 19.38 -0.90
N SER A 158 10.95 20.46 -0.20
CA SER A 158 10.05 21.50 -0.68
C SER A 158 10.49 22.03 -2.06
N VAL A 159 9.56 22.17 -2.99
CA VAL A 159 9.84 22.81 -4.29
C VAL A 159 10.42 24.21 -4.12
N HIS A 160 10.10 24.92 -3.05
CA HIS A 160 10.69 26.24 -2.72
C HIS A 160 12.16 26.16 -2.33
N GLN A 161 12.67 24.99 -1.96
CA GLN A 161 14.08 24.75 -1.66
C GLN A 161 14.88 24.26 -2.88
N LEU A 162 14.26 24.20 -4.07
CA LEU A 162 14.92 23.74 -5.30
C LEU A 162 16.24 24.49 -5.59
N PRO A 163 16.37 25.82 -5.42
CA PRO A 163 17.66 26.50 -5.64
C PRO A 163 18.76 26.05 -4.66
N HIS A 164 18.40 25.69 -3.42
CA HIS A 164 19.35 25.15 -2.46
C HIS A 164 19.74 23.71 -2.80
N LEU A 165 18.76 22.89 -3.19
CA LEU A 165 18.98 21.53 -3.64
C LEU A 165 19.94 21.49 -4.85
N VAL A 166 19.73 22.34 -5.86
CA VAL A 166 20.61 22.44 -7.03
C VAL A 166 22.04 22.78 -6.64
N ARG A 167 22.25 23.73 -5.71
CA ARG A 167 23.59 24.05 -5.18
C ARG A 167 24.29 22.88 -4.51
N ILE A 168 23.55 22.08 -3.72
CA ILE A 168 24.11 20.86 -3.09
C ILE A 168 24.57 19.88 -4.19
N VAL A 169 23.72 19.65 -5.19
CA VAL A 169 24.03 18.74 -6.31
C VAL A 169 25.26 19.20 -7.09
N GLU A 170 25.37 20.50 -7.39
CA GLU A 170 26.53 21.09 -8.08
C GLU A 170 27.81 20.99 -7.25
N ASN A 171 27.74 21.31 -5.95
CA ASN A 171 28.90 21.26 -5.04
C ASN A 171 29.41 19.83 -4.84
N THR A 172 28.51 18.87 -4.70
CA THR A 172 28.85 17.45 -4.49
C THR A 172 29.13 16.71 -5.79
N LYS A 173 28.77 17.29 -6.94
CA LYS A 173 28.84 16.67 -8.28
C LYS A 173 28.02 15.36 -8.39
N MET A 174 26.94 15.27 -7.65
CA MET A 174 26.05 14.11 -7.69
C MET A 174 25.42 13.89 -9.05
N ASN A 175 25.14 12.62 -9.35
CA ASN A 175 24.38 12.23 -10.54
C ASN A 175 22.90 12.03 -10.21
N ILE A 176 22.07 13.02 -10.53
CA ILE A 176 20.61 12.93 -10.35
C ILE A 176 20.00 12.32 -11.62
N VAL A 177 19.45 11.11 -11.48
CA VAL A 177 18.85 10.36 -12.59
C VAL A 177 17.32 10.33 -12.55
N GLY A 178 16.71 10.74 -11.45
CA GLY A 178 15.25 10.77 -11.30
C GLY A 178 14.76 11.85 -10.39
N ILE A 179 13.50 12.25 -10.61
CA ILE A 179 12.76 13.09 -9.68
C ILE A 179 11.44 12.40 -9.41
N HIS A 180 11.09 12.35 -8.13
CA HIS A 180 9.90 11.71 -7.60
C HIS A 180 9.02 12.73 -6.90
N MET A 181 7.71 12.53 -7.00
CA MET A 181 6.72 13.16 -6.13
C MET A 181 5.68 12.15 -5.66
N HIS A 182 5.10 12.41 -4.50
CA HIS A 182 3.90 11.72 -4.06
C HIS A 182 3.00 12.71 -3.34
N THR A 183 1.82 12.98 -3.89
CA THR A 183 0.92 14.06 -3.43
C THR A 183 -0.09 13.59 -2.38
N GLY A 184 -0.18 12.29 -2.13
CA GLY A 184 -1.08 11.72 -1.12
C GLY A 184 -1.87 10.52 -1.62
N SER A 185 -2.98 10.22 -0.93
CA SER A 185 -3.85 9.10 -1.23
C SER A 185 -5.28 9.57 -1.46
N ASP A 186 -6.07 8.75 -2.17
CA ASP A 186 -7.47 9.02 -2.53
C ASP A 186 -7.66 10.28 -3.39
N ILE A 187 -6.75 10.50 -4.33
CA ILE A 187 -6.82 11.59 -5.31
C ILE A 187 -7.93 11.27 -6.30
N LEU A 188 -9.00 12.03 -6.24
CA LEU A 188 -10.15 11.89 -7.12
C LEU A 188 -10.08 12.83 -8.33
N ASP A 189 -9.64 14.07 -8.09
CA ASP A 189 -9.53 15.10 -9.10
C ASP A 189 -8.23 14.97 -9.90
N ILE A 190 -8.36 14.54 -11.15
CA ILE A 190 -7.22 14.38 -12.06
C ILE A 190 -6.53 15.69 -12.41
N GLU A 191 -7.24 16.83 -12.36
CA GLU A 191 -6.63 18.15 -12.64
C GLU A 191 -5.63 18.53 -11.54
N VAL A 192 -5.92 18.17 -10.29
CA VAL A 192 -4.97 18.34 -9.16
C VAL A 192 -3.70 17.53 -9.39
N PHE A 193 -3.84 16.29 -9.89
CA PHE A 193 -2.69 15.45 -10.23
C PHE A 193 -1.88 16.04 -11.39
N LEU A 194 -2.56 16.52 -12.45
CA LEU A 194 -1.92 17.17 -13.60
C LEU A 194 -1.21 18.45 -13.20
N TYR A 195 -1.78 19.25 -12.31
CA TYR A 195 -1.14 20.45 -11.78
C TYR A 195 0.15 20.12 -11.01
N ALA A 196 0.12 19.09 -10.16
CA ALA A 196 1.33 18.60 -9.48
C ALA A 196 2.38 18.10 -10.48
N ALA A 197 1.96 17.46 -11.57
CA ALA A 197 2.85 17.02 -12.63
C ALA A 197 3.57 18.19 -13.33
N GLU A 198 2.89 19.31 -13.59
CA GLU A 198 3.54 20.51 -14.15
C GLU A 198 4.64 21.07 -13.23
N ILE A 199 4.41 21.08 -11.91
CA ILE A 199 5.43 21.49 -10.94
C ILE A 199 6.64 20.54 -10.99
N LEU A 200 6.40 19.23 -11.14
CA LEU A 200 7.49 18.25 -11.28
C LEU A 200 8.27 18.45 -12.59
N PHE A 201 7.59 18.74 -13.70
CA PHE A 201 8.24 19.05 -14.98
C PHE A 201 9.11 20.30 -14.88
N ASP A 202 8.65 21.35 -14.20
CA ASP A 202 9.45 22.56 -14.02
C ASP A 202 10.67 22.31 -13.14
N ALA A 203 10.54 21.54 -12.04
CA ALA A 203 11.67 21.14 -11.22
C ALA A 203 12.69 20.30 -12.02
N ALA A 204 12.20 19.40 -12.88
CA ALA A 204 13.02 18.51 -13.70
C ALA A 204 13.97 19.27 -14.64
N LYS A 205 13.60 20.44 -15.13
CA LYS A 205 14.44 21.29 -16.00
C LYS A 205 15.76 21.72 -15.35
N SER A 206 15.84 21.66 -14.01
CA SER A 206 17.05 21.99 -13.25
C SER A 206 18.13 20.91 -13.33
N PHE A 207 17.82 19.71 -13.84
CA PHE A 207 18.72 18.55 -13.90
C PHE A 207 18.85 18.06 -15.33
N LYS A 208 20.09 17.79 -15.77
CA LYS A 208 20.38 17.47 -17.18
C LYS A 208 20.42 15.96 -17.49
N ASN A 209 20.58 15.13 -16.46
CA ASN A 209 20.87 13.70 -16.64
C ASN A 209 19.69 12.79 -16.30
N LEU A 210 18.47 13.31 -16.18
CA LEU A 210 17.33 12.50 -15.80
C LEU A 210 17.10 11.34 -16.78
N GLU A 211 16.69 10.21 -16.22
CA GLU A 211 16.31 9.00 -16.93
C GLU A 211 14.83 8.70 -16.73
N PHE A 212 14.26 9.17 -15.62
CA PHE A 212 12.85 8.95 -15.29
C PHE A 212 12.24 10.08 -14.48
N LEU A 213 10.91 10.14 -14.51
CA LEU A 213 10.09 10.91 -13.56
C LEU A 213 9.11 9.95 -12.90
N ASP A 214 9.08 9.98 -11.57
CA ASP A 214 8.20 9.16 -10.76
C ASP A 214 7.09 10.02 -10.15
N PHE A 215 5.85 9.69 -10.47
CA PHE A 215 4.68 10.43 -10.03
C PHE A 215 4.02 9.82 -8.79
N GLY A 216 4.66 8.81 -8.16
CA GLY A 216 4.08 8.09 -7.06
C GLY A 216 2.75 7.45 -7.44
N SER A 217 1.74 7.67 -6.66
CA SER A 217 0.38 7.18 -6.93
C SER A 217 -0.65 8.02 -6.15
N GLY A 218 -1.60 7.35 -5.51
CA GLY A 218 -2.66 7.98 -4.74
C GLY A 218 -4.02 7.79 -5.38
N PHE A 219 -4.12 6.96 -6.41
CA PHE A 219 -5.38 6.67 -7.12
C PHE A 219 -6.42 6.11 -6.15
N LYS A 220 -7.58 6.78 -6.11
CA LYS A 220 -8.69 6.38 -5.26
C LYS A 220 -9.36 5.12 -5.81
N VAL A 221 -9.65 4.18 -4.92
CA VAL A 221 -10.47 2.99 -5.19
C VAL A 221 -11.80 3.10 -4.44
N PRO A 222 -12.91 2.54 -4.96
CA PRO A 222 -14.21 2.62 -4.32
C PRO A 222 -14.28 1.67 -3.11
N TYR A 223 -14.67 2.19 -1.95
CA TYR A 223 -14.90 1.42 -0.72
C TYR A 223 -16.39 1.22 -0.40
N LYS A 224 -17.25 2.01 -1.03
CA LYS A 224 -18.71 1.98 -0.89
C LYS A 224 -19.35 1.68 -2.24
N LYS A 225 -20.59 1.21 -2.24
CA LYS A 225 -21.32 0.84 -3.45
C LYS A 225 -21.43 1.99 -4.46
N ASP A 226 -21.61 3.22 -3.97
CA ASP A 226 -21.79 4.42 -4.79
C ASP A 226 -20.56 5.36 -4.71
N ASP A 227 -19.40 4.82 -4.35
CA ASP A 227 -18.15 5.58 -4.25
C ASP A 227 -17.54 5.79 -5.64
N ILE A 228 -16.92 6.94 -5.82
CA ILE A 228 -16.26 7.32 -7.07
C ILE A 228 -14.78 6.94 -6.99
N GLU A 229 -14.24 6.37 -8.05
CA GLU A 229 -12.81 6.09 -8.21
C GLU A 229 -12.11 7.13 -9.08
N THR A 230 -10.78 7.13 -9.07
CA THR A 230 -9.99 7.95 -10.00
C THR A 230 -10.23 7.45 -11.43
N ASP A 231 -10.58 8.35 -12.34
CA ASP A 231 -10.66 8.05 -13.79
C ASP A 231 -9.23 7.89 -14.35
N ILE A 232 -8.72 6.64 -14.26
CA ILE A 232 -7.38 6.29 -14.71
C ILE A 232 -7.24 6.41 -16.23
N GLU A 233 -8.31 6.16 -16.97
CA GLU A 233 -8.34 6.22 -18.42
C GLU A 233 -8.19 7.66 -18.91
N GLU A 234 -8.93 8.60 -18.32
CA GLU A 234 -8.81 10.03 -18.67
C GLU A 234 -7.49 10.62 -18.15
N LEU A 235 -7.04 10.26 -16.94
CA LEU A 235 -5.73 10.64 -16.44
C LEU A 235 -4.62 10.13 -17.39
N GLY A 236 -4.69 8.87 -17.79
CA GLY A 236 -3.74 8.26 -18.70
C GLY A 236 -3.66 9.00 -20.03
N LYS A 237 -4.81 9.38 -20.61
CA LYS A 237 -4.89 10.13 -21.85
C LYS A 237 -4.23 11.53 -21.73
N LYS A 238 -4.57 12.29 -20.67
CA LYS A 238 -4.09 13.66 -20.46
C LYS A 238 -2.60 13.67 -20.09
N LEU A 239 -2.22 12.88 -19.10
CA LEU A 239 -0.84 12.87 -18.60
C LEU A 239 0.14 12.29 -19.63
N SER A 240 -0.23 11.23 -20.36
CA SER A 240 0.64 10.70 -21.44
C SER A 240 0.92 11.74 -22.50
N LYS A 241 -0.10 12.51 -22.93
CA LYS A 241 0.09 13.60 -23.89
C LYS A 241 1.06 14.66 -23.38
N ARG A 242 0.88 15.08 -22.13
CA ARG A 242 1.70 16.13 -21.52
C ARG A 242 3.13 15.65 -21.22
N PHE A 243 3.27 14.41 -20.73
CA PHE A 243 4.59 13.80 -20.48
C PHE A 243 5.40 13.65 -21.76
N ASN A 244 4.79 13.16 -22.85
CA ASN A 244 5.49 13.05 -24.14
C ASN A 244 5.92 14.41 -24.68
N ALA A 245 5.09 15.46 -24.53
CA ALA A 245 5.48 16.83 -24.87
C ALA A 245 6.67 17.31 -24.02
N PHE A 246 6.64 17.03 -22.70
CA PHE A 246 7.76 17.36 -21.83
C PHE A 246 9.05 16.63 -22.21
N CYS A 247 9.01 15.37 -22.61
CA CYS A 247 10.20 14.65 -23.08
C CYS A 247 10.83 15.33 -24.30
N VAL A 248 10.01 15.87 -25.21
CA VAL A 248 10.49 16.67 -26.36
C VAL A 248 11.13 17.99 -25.89
N GLU A 249 10.47 18.71 -24.97
CA GLU A 249 11.00 19.95 -24.36
C GLU A 249 12.32 19.71 -23.63
N TYR A 250 12.41 18.60 -22.90
CA TYR A 250 13.61 18.19 -22.15
C TYR A 250 14.76 17.68 -23.06
N GLY A 251 14.43 17.28 -24.29
CA GLY A 251 15.40 16.79 -25.28
C GLY A 251 15.83 15.33 -25.07
N LYS A 252 15.15 14.56 -24.22
CA LYS A 252 15.44 13.14 -23.96
C LYS A 252 14.16 12.38 -23.64
N GLU A 253 14.08 11.14 -24.12
CA GLU A 253 12.99 10.24 -23.76
C GLU A 253 13.19 9.68 -22.35
N LEU A 254 12.30 10.07 -21.43
CA LEU A 254 12.31 9.64 -20.04
C LEU A 254 11.37 8.46 -19.82
N THR A 255 11.58 7.73 -18.72
CA THR A 255 10.64 6.72 -18.24
C THR A 255 9.60 7.38 -17.32
N LEU A 256 8.32 7.14 -17.57
CA LEU A 256 7.23 7.49 -16.67
C LEU A 256 7.07 6.37 -15.64
N ILE A 257 7.11 6.72 -14.35
CA ILE A 257 6.98 5.74 -13.25
C ILE A 257 5.77 6.07 -12.40
N PHE A 258 5.08 5.02 -11.94
CA PHE A 258 4.04 5.08 -10.91
C PHE A 258 4.31 4.05 -9.81
N GLU A 259 3.87 4.37 -8.58
CA GLU A 259 4.03 3.52 -7.39
C GLU A 259 2.67 3.11 -6.77
N PRO A 260 1.80 2.41 -7.52
CA PRO A 260 0.49 2.02 -7.01
C PRO A 260 0.62 0.93 -5.95
N GLY A 261 0.02 1.15 -4.78
CA GLY A 261 -0.20 0.11 -3.76
C GLY A 261 -1.67 -0.27 -3.71
N LYS A 262 -2.48 0.61 -3.12
CA LYS A 262 -3.92 0.41 -2.91
C LYS A 262 -4.68 0.08 -4.20
N PHE A 263 -4.38 0.76 -5.29
CA PHE A 263 -5.02 0.55 -6.58
C PHE A 263 -4.89 -0.89 -7.10
N LEU A 264 -3.75 -1.53 -6.88
CA LEU A 264 -3.50 -2.89 -7.38
C LEU A 264 -4.16 -3.97 -6.53
N VAL A 265 -4.09 -3.85 -5.20
CA VAL A 265 -4.42 -4.99 -4.32
C VAL A 265 -5.66 -4.79 -3.45
N SER A 266 -6.14 -3.55 -3.25
CA SER A 266 -7.23 -3.29 -2.30
C SER A 266 -8.49 -4.10 -2.63
N GLU A 267 -9.01 -3.97 -3.85
CA GLU A 267 -10.24 -4.63 -4.29
C GLU A 267 -10.09 -6.15 -4.50
N ALA A 268 -8.84 -6.64 -4.59
CA ALA A 268 -8.55 -8.06 -4.68
C ALA A 268 -8.69 -8.78 -3.34
N GLY A 269 -8.66 -8.05 -2.22
CA GLY A 269 -8.64 -8.64 -0.88
C GLY A 269 -10.01 -8.76 -0.24
N TYR A 270 -10.22 -9.89 0.41
CA TYR A 270 -11.36 -10.21 1.26
C TYR A 270 -10.84 -10.58 2.64
N PHE A 271 -11.48 -10.06 3.67
CA PHE A 271 -11.25 -10.52 5.03
C PHE A 271 -12.50 -11.27 5.50
N LEU A 272 -12.34 -12.52 5.87
CA LEU A 272 -13.42 -13.42 6.31
C LEU A 272 -13.34 -13.58 7.82
N ALA A 273 -14.49 -13.44 8.48
CA ALA A 273 -14.60 -13.61 9.92
C ALA A 273 -15.90 -14.32 10.27
N LYS A 274 -15.84 -15.23 11.25
CA LYS A 274 -16.98 -15.98 11.72
C LYS A 274 -17.70 -15.23 12.82
N VAL A 275 -19.02 -15.24 12.80
CA VAL A 275 -19.86 -14.68 13.87
C VAL A 275 -19.85 -15.62 15.05
N ASN A 276 -19.34 -15.16 16.18
CA ASN A 276 -19.32 -15.91 17.44
C ASN A 276 -20.61 -15.72 18.25
N VAL A 277 -21.18 -14.50 18.20
CA VAL A 277 -22.34 -14.13 19.05
C VAL A 277 -23.17 -13.06 18.35
N VAL A 278 -24.49 -13.20 18.46
CA VAL A 278 -25.45 -12.14 18.12
C VAL A 278 -26.12 -11.65 19.41
N LYS A 279 -25.86 -10.41 19.80
CA LYS A 279 -26.35 -9.80 21.02
C LYS A 279 -27.30 -8.65 20.71
N GLN A 280 -28.51 -8.74 21.20
CA GLN A 280 -29.48 -7.66 21.08
C GLN A 280 -29.58 -6.88 22.40
N THR A 281 -29.49 -5.56 22.30
CA THR A 281 -29.82 -4.60 23.36
C THR A 281 -31.15 -3.92 23.02
N THR A 282 -31.53 -2.90 23.80
CA THR A 282 -32.78 -2.16 23.58
C THR A 282 -32.83 -1.49 22.19
N SER A 283 -31.68 -1.05 21.64
CA SER A 283 -31.63 -0.25 20.41
C SER A 283 -30.70 -0.82 19.34
N THR A 284 -29.83 -1.76 19.67
CA THR A 284 -28.78 -2.22 18.79
C THR A 284 -28.69 -3.74 18.75
N VAL A 285 -28.49 -4.29 17.57
CA VAL A 285 -28.14 -5.70 17.38
C VAL A 285 -26.66 -5.77 17.03
N PHE A 286 -25.88 -6.36 17.92
CA PHE A 286 -24.45 -6.60 17.71
C PHE A 286 -24.20 -7.95 17.06
N ALA A 287 -23.32 -8.00 16.06
CA ALA A 287 -22.72 -9.22 15.55
C ALA A 287 -21.23 -9.21 15.95
N GLY A 288 -20.91 -10.01 16.96
CA GLY A 288 -19.54 -10.19 17.46
C GLY A 288 -18.81 -11.26 16.65
N ILE A 289 -17.64 -10.91 16.09
CA ILE A 289 -16.87 -11.79 15.22
C ILE A 289 -15.61 -12.32 15.91
N ASP A 290 -15.01 -13.38 15.36
CA ASP A 290 -13.77 -14.02 15.81
C ASP A 290 -12.50 -13.22 15.45
N SER A 291 -12.63 -11.93 15.31
CA SER A 291 -11.56 -11.01 14.94
C SER A 291 -11.69 -9.68 15.69
N GLY A 292 -10.73 -8.79 15.51
CA GLY A 292 -10.71 -7.47 16.08
C GLY A 292 -9.90 -6.48 15.24
N PHE A 293 -9.77 -5.23 15.71
CA PHE A 293 -8.98 -4.23 15.03
C PHE A 293 -7.51 -4.64 14.90
N ASN A 294 -7.04 -5.53 15.76
CA ASN A 294 -5.71 -6.12 15.66
C ASN A 294 -5.43 -6.83 14.32
N HIS A 295 -6.48 -7.29 13.64
CA HIS A 295 -6.37 -7.89 12.30
C HIS A 295 -6.79 -6.95 11.18
N LEU A 296 -7.78 -6.07 11.39
CA LEU A 296 -8.27 -5.10 10.42
C LEU A 296 -8.46 -3.72 11.09
N ILE A 297 -7.35 -2.96 11.20
CA ILE A 297 -7.34 -1.69 11.96
C ILE A 297 -8.03 -0.53 11.24
N ARG A 298 -8.14 -0.57 9.92
CA ARG A 298 -8.55 0.57 9.09
C ARG A 298 -9.87 1.24 9.47
N PRO A 299 -10.95 0.53 9.85
CA PRO A 299 -12.19 1.18 10.31
C PRO A 299 -11.97 2.08 11.53
N MET A 300 -11.17 1.64 12.51
CA MET A 300 -10.91 2.36 13.74
C MET A 300 -9.88 3.48 13.56
N PHE A 301 -8.84 3.24 12.79
CA PHE A 301 -7.71 4.17 12.64
C PHE A 301 -7.97 5.28 11.61
N TYR A 302 -8.61 4.94 10.48
CA TYR A 302 -8.87 5.88 9.39
C TYR A 302 -10.36 6.22 9.20
N GLY A 303 -11.26 5.60 9.97
CA GLY A 303 -12.70 5.67 9.68
C GLY A 303 -13.09 5.02 8.35
N SER A 304 -12.24 4.14 7.83
CA SER A 304 -12.46 3.50 6.53
C SER A 304 -13.66 2.59 6.55
N GLN A 305 -14.51 2.74 5.56
CA GLN A 305 -15.70 1.91 5.42
C GLN A 305 -15.37 0.71 4.53
N HIS A 306 -15.40 -0.51 5.08
CA HIS A 306 -15.41 -1.74 4.28
C HIS A 306 -16.87 -2.18 4.05
N HIS A 307 -17.17 -2.66 2.84
CA HIS A 307 -18.44 -3.29 2.58
C HIS A 307 -18.44 -4.67 3.22
N ILE A 308 -19.47 -4.95 4.04
CA ILE A 308 -19.61 -6.19 4.81
C ILE A 308 -20.83 -6.95 4.28
N GLU A 309 -20.64 -8.21 3.94
CA GLU A 309 -21.66 -9.11 3.44
C GLU A 309 -21.73 -10.37 4.30
N ASN A 310 -22.93 -10.83 4.64
CA ASN A 310 -23.12 -12.18 5.16
C ASN A 310 -23.12 -13.17 3.98
N ILE A 311 -21.99 -13.84 3.76
CA ILE A 311 -21.83 -14.77 2.64
C ILE A 311 -22.45 -16.14 2.92
N SER A 312 -22.78 -16.47 4.17
CA SER A 312 -23.52 -17.68 4.53
C SER A 312 -24.99 -17.58 4.13
N HIS A 313 -25.59 -16.39 4.23
CA HIS A 313 -26.99 -16.14 3.91
C HIS A 313 -27.18 -14.88 3.05
N PRO A 314 -26.61 -14.82 1.82
CA PRO A 314 -26.55 -13.59 1.01
C PRO A 314 -27.92 -13.10 0.52
N LYS A 315 -28.94 -13.96 0.57
CA LYS A 315 -30.34 -13.64 0.19
C LYS A 315 -31.29 -13.52 1.39
N GLY A 316 -30.75 -13.49 2.62
CA GLY A 316 -31.52 -13.34 3.83
C GLY A 316 -32.22 -11.96 3.90
N LYS A 317 -33.26 -11.85 4.73
CA LYS A 317 -33.92 -10.56 5.02
C LYS A 317 -32.92 -9.60 5.64
N GLU A 318 -32.80 -8.40 5.09
CA GLU A 318 -31.86 -7.41 5.61
C GLU A 318 -32.33 -6.83 6.97
N ARG A 319 -31.38 -6.67 7.86
CA ARG A 319 -31.54 -6.04 9.18
C ARG A 319 -30.36 -5.12 9.46
N PHE A 320 -30.48 -4.25 10.45
CA PHE A 320 -29.40 -3.39 10.90
C PHE A 320 -28.56 -4.07 11.98
N TYR A 321 -27.25 -4.08 11.80
CA TYR A 321 -26.28 -4.64 12.73
C TYR A 321 -25.13 -3.66 12.99
N SER A 322 -24.61 -3.68 14.22
CA SER A 322 -23.27 -3.18 14.52
C SER A 322 -22.31 -4.37 14.57
N VAL A 323 -21.34 -4.41 13.66
CA VAL A 323 -20.35 -5.49 13.61
C VAL A 323 -19.19 -5.10 14.49
N VAL A 324 -18.90 -5.93 15.51
CA VAL A 324 -17.88 -5.67 16.54
C VAL A 324 -16.93 -6.84 16.66
N GLY A 325 -15.70 -6.54 17.06
CA GLY A 325 -14.70 -7.55 17.35
C GLY A 325 -14.74 -8.04 18.81
N TYR A 326 -13.70 -8.79 19.17
CA TYR A 326 -13.54 -9.44 20.47
C TYR A 326 -12.39 -8.83 21.31
N ILE A 327 -11.85 -7.68 20.89
CA ILE A 327 -10.80 -6.97 21.62
C ILE A 327 -11.43 -6.24 22.81
N CYS A 328 -10.69 -6.09 23.90
CA CYS A 328 -11.16 -5.48 25.15
C CYS A 328 -11.34 -3.95 25.11
N GLU A 329 -11.42 -3.37 23.93
CA GLU A 329 -11.69 -1.95 23.67
C GLU A 329 -12.88 -1.78 22.74
N THR A 330 -13.27 -0.52 22.44
CA THR A 330 -14.28 -0.26 21.40
C THR A 330 -13.72 -0.69 20.04
N ASP A 331 -14.17 -1.84 19.58
CA ASP A 331 -13.67 -2.59 18.45
C ASP A 331 -14.80 -2.75 17.42
N THR A 332 -15.17 -1.63 16.79
CA THR A 332 -16.36 -1.56 15.93
C THR A 332 -15.98 -1.39 14.47
N PHE A 333 -16.20 -2.44 13.68
CA PHE A 333 -15.97 -2.43 12.22
C PHE A 333 -17.04 -1.66 11.45
N ALA A 334 -18.28 -1.71 11.94
CA ALA A 334 -19.40 -1.03 11.33
C ALA A 334 -20.50 -0.74 12.36
N ASN A 335 -21.03 0.46 12.32
CA ASN A 335 -22.19 0.86 13.10
C ASN A 335 -23.45 0.86 12.24
N ASN A 336 -24.51 0.25 12.75
CA ASN A 336 -25.86 0.30 12.17
C ASN A 336 -25.88 0.03 10.65
N ARG A 337 -25.21 -1.06 10.23
CA ARG A 337 -25.12 -1.48 8.82
C ARG A 337 -26.27 -2.40 8.45
N ARG A 338 -26.81 -2.16 7.28
CA ARG A 338 -27.82 -3.00 6.67
C ARG A 338 -27.14 -4.21 6.03
N ILE A 339 -27.35 -5.38 6.62
CA ILE A 339 -26.73 -6.66 6.19
C ILE A 339 -27.86 -7.72 6.23
N SER A 340 -27.78 -8.73 5.34
CA SER A 340 -28.66 -9.89 5.38
C SER A 340 -28.58 -10.58 6.74
N GLU A 341 -29.70 -11.12 7.24
CA GLU A 341 -29.85 -11.69 8.58
C GLU A 341 -28.64 -12.53 8.98
N ILE A 342 -28.07 -12.17 10.14
CA ILE A 342 -26.86 -12.78 10.68
C ILE A 342 -27.24 -13.74 11.80
N LYS A 343 -26.64 -14.93 11.78
CA LYS A 343 -26.73 -15.95 12.84
C LYS A 343 -25.33 -16.29 13.35
N GLU A 344 -25.26 -16.85 14.53
CA GLU A 344 -24.03 -17.39 15.09
C GLU A 344 -23.53 -18.53 14.19
N GLY A 345 -22.24 -18.54 13.92
CA GLY A 345 -21.58 -19.45 12.96
C GLY A 345 -21.52 -18.94 11.51
N ASP A 346 -22.26 -17.88 11.15
CA ASP A 346 -22.18 -17.30 9.80
C ASP A 346 -20.80 -16.69 9.53
N ILE A 347 -20.40 -16.71 8.27
CA ILE A 347 -19.18 -16.04 7.80
C ILE A 347 -19.54 -14.69 7.17
N LEU A 348 -18.93 -13.65 7.70
CA LEU A 348 -18.97 -12.31 7.13
C LEU A 348 -17.74 -12.07 6.26
N SER A 349 -17.93 -11.47 5.09
CA SER A 349 -16.87 -11.04 4.18
C SER A 349 -16.76 -9.52 4.18
N PHE A 350 -15.56 -9.02 4.49
CA PHE A 350 -15.20 -7.61 4.39
C PHE A 350 -14.46 -7.41 3.08
N ARG A 351 -15.00 -6.60 2.19
CA ARG A 351 -14.38 -6.30 0.90
C ARG A 351 -13.31 -5.24 0.99
N ASN A 352 -12.49 -5.12 -0.05
CA ASN A 352 -11.39 -4.15 -0.14
C ASN A 352 -10.34 -4.31 0.97
N ALA A 353 -10.10 -5.56 1.39
CA ALA A 353 -9.18 -5.90 2.47
C ALA A 353 -7.77 -6.25 1.99
N GLY A 354 -7.41 -5.94 0.74
CA GLY A 354 -6.10 -6.28 0.17
C GLY A 354 -4.98 -5.28 0.46
N ALA A 355 -5.30 -4.05 0.88
CA ALA A 355 -4.28 -3.03 1.09
C ALA A 355 -4.35 -2.44 2.50
N TYR A 356 -3.18 -2.40 3.18
CA TYR A 356 -3.04 -1.82 4.53
C TYR A 356 -3.96 -2.48 5.56
N CYS A 357 -4.23 -3.77 5.40
CA CYS A 357 -5.03 -4.59 6.30
C CYS A 357 -4.11 -5.59 6.99
N PHE A 358 -3.76 -6.71 6.37
CA PHE A 358 -2.83 -7.65 6.99
C PHE A 358 -1.45 -7.02 7.29
N SER A 359 -0.93 -6.16 6.41
CA SER A 359 0.35 -5.47 6.63
C SER A 359 0.38 -4.58 7.88
N MET A 360 -0.78 -4.19 8.41
CA MET A 360 -0.91 -3.42 9.67
C MET A 360 -1.46 -4.28 10.82
N ALA A 361 -1.60 -5.60 10.65
CA ALA A 361 -2.08 -6.49 11.70
C ALA A 361 -1.06 -6.62 12.84
N SER A 362 -1.57 -6.81 14.05
CA SER A 362 -0.79 -6.95 15.27
C SER A 362 -1.29 -8.10 16.14
N ASN A 363 -0.51 -8.45 17.16
CA ASN A 363 -0.85 -9.47 18.16
C ASN A 363 -1.48 -8.86 19.43
N TYR A 364 -2.17 -7.70 19.31
CA TYR A 364 -2.81 -7.10 20.47
C TYR A 364 -3.78 -8.07 21.15
N ASN A 365 -3.87 -8.04 22.48
CA ASN A 365 -4.49 -9.06 23.32
C ASN A 365 -3.91 -10.48 23.13
N SER A 366 -2.66 -10.61 22.67
CA SER A 366 -2.01 -11.89 22.36
C SER A 366 -2.79 -12.76 21.35
N ARG A 367 -3.59 -12.15 20.48
CA ARG A 367 -4.33 -12.85 19.42
C ARG A 367 -3.42 -13.19 18.26
N TYR A 368 -3.56 -14.39 17.72
CA TYR A 368 -2.79 -14.88 16.57
C TYR A 368 -3.21 -14.19 15.29
N LYS A 369 -2.25 -13.81 14.44
CA LYS A 369 -2.58 -13.27 13.13
C LYS A 369 -3.20 -14.36 12.24
N PRO A 370 -4.17 -13.99 11.38
CA PRO A 370 -4.86 -14.91 10.50
C PRO A 370 -3.96 -15.47 9.39
N ALA A 371 -4.40 -16.56 8.77
CA ALA A 371 -3.81 -17.05 7.53
C ALA A 371 -4.09 -16.10 6.36
N GLU A 372 -3.27 -16.22 5.30
CA GLU A 372 -3.47 -15.59 4.01
C GLU A 372 -3.53 -16.64 2.90
N VAL A 373 -4.50 -16.52 1.99
CA VAL A 373 -4.73 -17.42 0.86
C VAL A 373 -4.77 -16.62 -0.44
N LEU A 374 -4.06 -17.07 -1.45
CA LEU A 374 -4.16 -16.58 -2.82
C LEU A 374 -5.12 -17.45 -3.62
N TRP A 375 -6.19 -16.86 -4.14
CA TRP A 375 -7.10 -17.51 -5.08
C TRP A 375 -6.59 -17.33 -6.50
N MET A 376 -6.21 -18.41 -7.14
CA MET A 376 -5.64 -18.39 -8.48
C MET A 376 -6.09 -19.63 -9.25
N ASN A 377 -6.53 -19.46 -10.51
CA ASN A 377 -6.95 -20.53 -11.41
C ASN A 377 -8.07 -21.43 -10.86
N GLY A 378 -8.95 -20.87 -9.99
CA GLY A 378 -10.06 -21.64 -9.38
C GLY A 378 -9.67 -22.43 -8.12
N GLU A 379 -8.48 -22.23 -7.60
CA GLU A 379 -7.95 -22.91 -6.41
C GLU A 379 -7.41 -21.92 -5.38
N GLY A 380 -7.50 -22.28 -4.10
CA GLY A 380 -6.92 -21.55 -2.99
C GLY A 380 -5.54 -22.07 -2.62
N HIS A 381 -4.54 -21.20 -2.65
CA HIS A 381 -3.17 -21.50 -2.26
C HIS A 381 -2.85 -20.81 -0.93
N LEU A 382 -2.52 -21.58 0.10
CA LEU A 382 -2.08 -21.03 1.38
C LEU A 382 -0.72 -20.34 1.17
N ILE A 383 -0.69 -19.01 1.38
CA ILE A 383 0.52 -18.19 1.21
C ILE A 383 1.07 -17.65 2.53
N ARG A 384 0.33 -17.84 3.64
CA ARG A 384 0.75 -17.66 5.03
C ARG A 384 -0.12 -18.52 5.94
N ALA A 385 0.49 -19.29 6.82
CA ALA A 385 -0.22 -20.03 7.84
C ALA A 385 -0.78 -19.11 8.96
N HIS A 386 -1.78 -19.58 9.70
CA HIS A 386 -2.15 -18.96 10.97
C HIS A 386 -0.95 -18.99 11.92
N GLU A 387 -0.81 -17.92 12.73
CA GLU A 387 0.15 -17.96 13.84
C GLU A 387 -0.26 -18.97 14.90
N THR A 388 0.74 -19.46 15.60
CA THR A 388 0.63 -20.40 16.73
C THR A 388 1.12 -19.73 18.02
N PHE A 389 1.05 -20.47 19.13
CA PHE A 389 1.59 -19.98 20.39
C PHE A 389 3.12 -19.78 20.34
N GLU A 390 3.81 -20.64 19.61
CA GLU A 390 5.26 -20.56 19.37
C GLU A 390 5.65 -19.27 18.66
N ASP A 391 4.82 -18.77 17.74
CA ASP A 391 5.05 -17.51 17.06
C ASP A 391 5.00 -16.31 18.02
N LEU A 392 4.15 -16.36 19.04
CA LEU A 392 4.10 -15.34 20.10
C LEU A 392 5.35 -15.37 20.99
N LEU A 393 5.96 -16.54 21.16
CA LEU A 393 7.13 -16.74 22.02
C LEU A 393 8.46 -16.56 21.29
N LYS A 394 8.49 -16.56 19.98
CA LYS A 394 9.68 -16.68 19.12
C LYS A 394 10.87 -15.80 19.52
N ASN A 395 10.62 -14.58 20.01
CA ASN A 395 11.66 -13.62 20.38
C ASN A 395 11.58 -13.24 21.86
N GLN A 396 10.81 -13.96 22.68
CA GLN A 396 10.72 -13.70 24.11
C GLN A 396 11.79 -14.49 24.84
N ILE A 397 12.52 -13.81 25.74
CA ILE A 397 13.54 -14.41 26.58
C ILE A 397 12.99 -14.44 28.01
N PRO A 398 12.64 -15.61 28.57
CA PRO A 398 12.18 -15.69 29.95
C PRO A 398 13.31 -15.32 30.92
N LEU A 399 12.96 -14.63 32.00
CA LEU A 399 13.90 -14.45 33.10
C LEU A 399 14.27 -15.83 33.67
N ALA A 400 15.57 -16.04 33.90
CA ALA A 400 16.03 -17.19 34.68
C ALA A 400 15.56 -16.94 36.12
N THR A 401 14.33 -17.36 36.45
CA THR A 401 13.87 -17.36 37.83
C THR A 401 14.48 -18.56 38.51
N THR A 402 15.28 -18.30 39.54
CA THR A 402 15.61 -19.27 40.58
C THR A 402 14.30 -19.58 41.35
N VAL A 403 13.37 -20.29 40.71
CA VAL A 403 12.24 -20.93 41.38
C VAL A 403 12.50 -22.43 41.40
N ASP A 404 13.64 -22.79 41.99
CA ASP A 404 13.85 -24.08 42.58
C ASP A 404 13.97 -23.86 44.09
N ALA A 405 12.83 -23.69 44.73
CA ALA A 405 12.70 -23.91 46.18
C ALA A 405 11.25 -23.63 46.65
N VAL A 406 10.32 -24.53 46.42
CA VAL A 406 9.33 -24.93 47.45
C VAL A 406 8.86 -26.33 47.13
#